data_3d96fe7ff0dcb17826f4e0f161b4cba5
#
_entry.id   3d96fe7ff0dcb17826f4e0f161b4cba5
#
_cell.length_a   1.000
_cell.length_b   1.000
_cell.length_c   1.000
_cell.angle_alpha   90.00
_cell.angle_beta   90.00
_cell.angle_gamma   90.00
#
_symmetry.space_group_name_H-M   'P 1'
#
loop_
_entity.id
_entity.type
_entity.pdbx_description
1 polymer ?
#
loop_
_entity_poly.entity_id
_entity_poly.type
_entity_poly.pdbx_seq_one_letter_code
_entity_poly.pdbx_strand_id
1 'polypeptide(L)'
;MASCTETPIEAPASIAGDDDAILGELVHLARAGGGRGLLQFESLVSAHQYRDLYPLFRAYVPKGAEVLDWGAGNGHFSYFLLRSGYSVCAFALHDEGFEAWRPKGPYRFVPGTPSDPVTLPLPDASFDAVASVGVLEHVRETGGEEAASLREIVRVLRPGGLFVCWHLPNRWSWIEAIADRLPGKHHHAYRFSVSQIDALLTAAGLERVLLRRYGFLPRNLWGRSFLRGLGQRRAVARAWDALDHVLGWGFSIACQNLAFVARKPRTDAP
;
A
#
# COMPACT_ATOMS: atom_id res chain seq x y z
N MET A 1 12.90 26.71 19.29
CA MET A 1 12.04 25.52 19.48
C MET A 1 10.63 25.93 19.09
N ALA A 2 10.25 25.75 17.84
CA ALA A 2 8.89 26.03 17.35
C ALA A 2 8.13 24.71 17.33
N SER A 3 7.11 24.60 18.18
CA SER A 3 6.18 23.49 18.23
C SER A 3 5.31 23.54 16.96
N CYS A 4 5.57 22.65 16.00
CA CYS A 4 4.61 22.37 14.94
C CYS A 4 3.47 21.54 15.55
N THR A 5 2.40 22.19 15.91
CA THR A 5 1.11 21.55 16.16
C THR A 5 0.55 21.13 14.80
N GLU A 6 0.67 19.84 14.49
CA GLU A 6 -0.02 19.24 13.36
C GLU A 6 -1.52 19.33 13.60
N THR A 7 -2.20 20.15 12.83
CA THR A 7 -3.66 20.15 12.75
C THR A 7 -4.10 18.82 12.11
N PRO A 8 -4.97 18.03 12.74
CA PRO A 8 -5.52 16.83 12.10
C PRO A 8 -6.35 17.27 10.90
N ILE A 9 -5.93 16.86 9.70
CA ILE A 9 -6.77 17.00 8.51
C ILE A 9 -7.94 16.03 8.73
N GLU A 10 -9.13 16.56 9.01
CA GLU A 10 -10.37 15.79 9.01
C GLU A 10 -10.52 15.11 7.65
N ALA A 11 -10.60 13.79 7.66
CA ALA A 11 -10.91 13.03 6.44
C ALA A 11 -12.31 13.48 5.96
N PRO A 12 -12.47 13.74 4.65
CA PRO A 12 -13.78 14.15 4.14
C PRO A 12 -14.82 13.08 4.46
N ALA A 13 -15.88 13.48 5.14
CA ALA A 13 -17.03 12.63 5.39
C ALA A 13 -17.61 12.14 4.06
N SER A 14 -17.94 10.84 3.99
CA SER A 14 -18.77 10.21 2.97
C SER A 14 -18.07 9.57 1.75
N ILE A 15 -17.32 8.50 1.93
CA ILE A 15 -17.18 7.44 0.90
C ILE A 15 -17.04 6.04 1.58
N ALA A 16 -17.30 5.94 2.86
CA ALA A 16 -17.17 4.69 3.63
C ALA A 16 -18.02 3.52 3.08
N GLY A 17 -19.13 3.81 2.38
CA GLY A 17 -19.98 2.79 1.77
C GLY A 17 -19.36 2.14 0.54
N ASP A 18 -18.55 2.90 -0.23
CA ASP A 18 -17.92 2.40 -1.46
C ASP A 18 -16.67 1.56 -1.13
N ASP A 19 -15.90 1.94 -0.12
CA ASP A 19 -14.72 1.20 0.33
C ASP A 19 -15.07 -0.18 0.91
N ASP A 20 -16.08 -0.24 1.77
CA ASP A 20 -16.58 -1.51 2.31
C ASP A 20 -17.14 -2.40 1.18
N ALA A 21 -17.72 -1.83 0.12
CA ALA A 21 -18.16 -2.57 -1.06
C ALA A 21 -16.99 -3.15 -1.85
N ILE A 22 -15.97 -2.33 -2.14
CA ILE A 22 -14.76 -2.77 -2.86
C ILE A 22 -14.05 -3.91 -2.09
N LEU A 23 -13.89 -3.76 -0.76
CA LEU A 23 -13.31 -4.81 0.07
C LEU A 23 -14.15 -6.09 0.04
N GLY A 24 -15.48 -5.97 0.08
CA GLY A 24 -16.40 -7.11 -0.04
C GLY A 24 -16.31 -7.81 -1.39
N GLU A 25 -16.18 -7.06 -2.48
CA GLU A 25 -15.97 -7.59 -3.83
C GLU A 25 -14.66 -8.39 -3.91
N LEU A 26 -13.56 -7.84 -3.41
CA LEU A 26 -12.26 -8.51 -3.39
C LEU A 26 -12.28 -9.79 -2.53
N VAL A 27 -12.96 -9.76 -1.37
CA VAL A 27 -13.16 -10.96 -0.55
C VAL A 27 -14.00 -12.01 -1.29
N HIS A 28 -15.03 -11.60 -2.03
CA HIS A 28 -15.82 -12.51 -2.85
C HIS A 28 -14.97 -13.15 -3.96
N LEU A 29 -14.18 -12.34 -4.68
CA LEU A 29 -13.27 -12.80 -5.73
C LEU A 29 -12.19 -13.76 -5.21
N ALA A 30 -11.62 -13.49 -4.03
CA ALA A 30 -10.66 -14.39 -3.39
C ALA A 30 -11.26 -15.76 -3.09
N ARG A 31 -12.54 -15.81 -2.68
CA ARG A 31 -13.26 -17.03 -2.30
C ARG A 31 -13.85 -17.80 -3.47
N ALA A 32 -14.23 -17.12 -4.54
CA ALA A 32 -14.86 -17.76 -5.70
C ALA A 32 -13.93 -18.73 -6.45
N GLY A 33 -12.68 -18.85 -6.00
CA GLY A 33 -11.67 -19.73 -6.59
C GLY A 33 -11.04 -19.15 -7.86
N GLY A 34 -9.97 -19.72 -8.30
CA GLY A 34 -9.32 -19.32 -9.54
C GLY A 34 -7.87 -18.85 -9.37
N GLY A 35 -7.24 -19.11 -8.20
CA GLY A 35 -5.79 -18.94 -8.06
C GLY A 35 -5.30 -17.49 -8.22
N ARG A 36 -6.14 -16.50 -7.88
CA ARG A 36 -5.83 -15.08 -8.05
C ARG A 36 -4.81 -14.52 -7.05
N GLY A 37 -4.23 -15.36 -6.19
CA GLY A 37 -3.23 -14.92 -5.21
C GLY A 37 -3.75 -13.93 -4.16
N LEU A 38 -5.07 -13.72 -4.03
CA LEU A 38 -5.69 -12.74 -3.13
C LEU A 38 -5.73 -13.20 -1.66
N LEU A 39 -4.61 -13.71 -1.13
CA LEU A 39 -4.52 -14.31 0.21
C LEU A 39 -4.92 -13.31 1.32
N GLN A 40 -4.62 -12.04 1.14
CA GLN A 40 -4.96 -10.96 2.06
C GLN A 40 -6.45 -10.62 2.10
N PHE A 41 -7.25 -11.19 1.17
CA PHE A 41 -8.71 -11.03 1.09
C PHE A 41 -9.49 -12.31 1.43
N GLU A 42 -8.87 -13.31 2.01
CA GLU A 42 -9.55 -14.55 2.41
C GLU A 42 -10.62 -14.35 3.50
N SER A 43 -10.54 -13.26 4.27
CA SER A 43 -11.58 -12.86 5.21
C SER A 43 -11.77 -11.34 5.21
N LEU A 44 -12.94 -10.89 5.69
CA LEU A 44 -13.21 -9.45 5.80
C LEU A 44 -12.26 -8.78 6.82
N VAL A 45 -11.93 -9.44 7.93
CA VAL A 45 -10.95 -8.94 8.90
C VAL A 45 -9.58 -8.75 8.26
N SER A 46 -9.13 -9.70 7.43
CA SER A 46 -7.85 -9.56 6.71
C SER A 46 -7.91 -8.44 5.68
N ALA A 47 -9.01 -8.34 4.91
CA ALA A 47 -9.19 -7.31 3.91
C ALA A 47 -9.21 -5.89 4.51
N HIS A 48 -9.70 -5.74 5.76
CA HIS A 48 -9.77 -4.46 6.44
C HIS A 48 -8.40 -3.82 6.72
N GLN A 49 -7.27 -4.52 6.50
CA GLN A 49 -5.96 -3.87 6.50
C GLN A 49 -5.82 -2.76 5.44
N TYR A 50 -6.64 -2.81 4.38
CA TYR A 50 -6.69 -1.81 3.31
C TYR A 50 -7.73 -0.71 3.55
N ARG A 51 -8.58 -0.86 4.57
CA ARG A 51 -9.71 0.02 4.81
C ARG A 51 -9.29 1.48 5.05
N ASP A 52 -8.15 1.70 5.70
CA ASP A 52 -7.62 3.04 5.95
C ASP A 52 -6.76 3.56 4.79
N LEU A 53 -6.26 2.68 3.92
CA LEU A 53 -5.48 3.07 2.74
C LEU A 53 -6.36 3.75 1.70
N TYR A 54 -7.55 3.23 1.44
CA TYR A 54 -8.42 3.73 0.39
C TYR A 54 -8.84 5.20 0.61
N PRO A 55 -9.39 5.60 1.78
CA PRO A 55 -9.69 7.01 2.03
C PRO A 55 -8.43 7.87 2.12
N LEU A 56 -7.31 7.35 2.66
CA LEU A 56 -6.05 8.06 2.66
C LEU A 56 -5.59 8.37 1.23
N PHE A 57 -5.63 7.41 0.33
CA PHE A 57 -5.25 7.62 -1.06
C PHE A 57 -6.11 8.71 -1.73
N ARG A 58 -7.44 8.64 -1.57
CA ARG A 58 -8.37 9.65 -2.13
C ARG A 58 -8.21 11.04 -1.51
N ALA A 59 -7.79 11.13 -0.25
CA ALA A 59 -7.55 12.42 0.41
C ALA A 59 -6.39 13.19 -0.22
N TYR A 60 -5.42 12.48 -0.81
CA TYR A 60 -4.24 13.09 -1.42
C TYR A 60 -4.27 13.10 -2.94
N VAL A 61 -4.82 12.07 -3.57
CA VAL A 61 -4.81 11.91 -5.03
C VAL A 61 -6.20 12.25 -5.60
N PRO A 62 -6.33 13.28 -6.43
CA PRO A 62 -7.61 13.70 -6.99
C PRO A 62 -8.20 12.62 -7.92
N LYS A 63 -9.53 12.51 -7.94
CA LYS A 63 -10.23 11.61 -8.85
C LYS A 63 -9.87 11.91 -10.32
N GLY A 64 -9.70 10.85 -11.11
CA GLY A 64 -9.32 10.96 -12.52
C GLY A 64 -7.82 11.10 -12.76
N ALA A 65 -7.00 11.13 -11.71
CA ALA A 65 -5.55 11.20 -11.83
C ALA A 65 -4.98 9.97 -12.57
N GLU A 66 -3.84 10.18 -13.26
CA GLU A 66 -3.01 9.12 -13.83
C GLU A 66 -2.14 8.49 -12.72
N VAL A 67 -2.40 7.24 -12.39
CA VAL A 67 -1.74 6.55 -11.26
C VAL A 67 -0.91 5.37 -11.77
N LEU A 68 0.34 5.31 -11.33
CA LEU A 68 1.17 4.11 -11.46
C LEU A 68 0.98 3.24 -10.21
N ASP A 69 0.45 2.03 -10.39
CA ASP A 69 0.47 0.97 -9.38
C ASP A 69 1.79 0.20 -9.53
N TRP A 70 2.80 0.61 -8.76
CA TRP A 70 4.15 0.07 -8.84
C TRP A 70 4.28 -1.20 -8.00
N GLY A 71 4.55 -2.32 -8.66
CA GLY A 71 4.53 -3.65 -8.08
C GLY A 71 3.12 -4.17 -7.89
N ALA A 72 2.27 -4.01 -8.90
CA ALA A 72 0.84 -4.30 -8.85
C ALA A 72 0.49 -5.74 -8.43
N GLY A 73 1.41 -6.72 -8.63
CA GLY A 73 1.21 -8.11 -8.24
C GLY A 73 -0.12 -8.66 -8.75
N ASN A 74 -0.93 -9.19 -7.85
CA ASN A 74 -2.24 -9.74 -8.18
C ASN A 74 -3.32 -8.69 -8.54
N GLY A 75 -2.99 -7.39 -8.59
CA GLY A 75 -3.87 -6.33 -9.08
C GLY A 75 -4.92 -5.84 -8.10
N HIS A 76 -4.90 -6.25 -6.84
CA HIS A 76 -5.93 -5.85 -5.87
C HIS A 76 -5.98 -4.33 -5.64
N PHE A 77 -4.83 -3.64 -5.70
CA PHE A 77 -4.83 -2.19 -5.57
C PHE A 77 -5.22 -1.50 -6.87
N SER A 78 -4.81 -2.02 -8.03
CA SER A 78 -5.34 -1.61 -9.33
C SER A 78 -6.87 -1.75 -9.41
N TYR A 79 -7.44 -2.81 -8.79
CA TYR A 79 -8.89 -2.97 -8.67
C TYR A 79 -9.54 -1.80 -7.94
N PHE A 80 -9.01 -1.43 -6.76
CA PHE A 80 -9.47 -0.28 -6.01
C PHE A 80 -9.35 1.03 -6.82
N LEU A 81 -8.24 1.25 -7.49
CA LEU A 81 -8.00 2.44 -8.30
C LEU A 81 -9.04 2.57 -9.42
N LEU A 82 -9.28 1.50 -10.19
CA LEU A 82 -10.27 1.47 -11.26
C LEU A 82 -11.69 1.70 -10.73
N ARG A 83 -12.08 1.03 -9.64
CA ARG A 83 -13.38 1.23 -8.98
C ARG A 83 -13.56 2.64 -8.44
N SER A 84 -12.48 3.33 -8.15
CA SER A 84 -12.46 4.72 -7.68
C SER A 84 -12.38 5.75 -8.81
N GLY A 85 -12.28 5.31 -10.06
CA GLY A 85 -12.31 6.18 -11.25
C GLY A 85 -10.97 6.83 -11.58
N TYR A 86 -9.85 6.17 -11.24
CA TYR A 86 -8.51 6.57 -11.67
C TYR A 86 -8.14 5.95 -13.01
N SER A 87 -7.21 6.58 -13.74
CA SER A 87 -6.50 5.99 -14.87
C SER A 87 -5.31 5.21 -14.34
N VAL A 88 -5.22 3.91 -14.64
CA VAL A 88 -4.25 3.01 -14.01
C VAL A 88 -3.23 2.50 -15.00
N CYS A 89 -1.97 2.71 -14.70
CA CYS A 89 -0.86 1.97 -15.26
C CYS A 89 -0.34 1.01 -14.18
N ALA A 90 -0.46 -0.30 -14.39
CA ALA A 90 0.09 -1.30 -13.50
C ALA A 90 1.47 -1.72 -14.00
N PHE A 91 2.45 -1.77 -13.10
CA PHE A 91 3.80 -2.27 -13.37
C PHE A 91 4.12 -3.42 -12.43
N ALA A 92 4.58 -4.53 -12.97
CA ALA A 92 5.10 -5.66 -12.19
C ALA A 92 6.11 -6.47 -13.02
N LEU A 93 6.98 -7.23 -12.36
CA LEU A 93 7.95 -8.10 -13.02
C LEU A 93 7.28 -9.31 -13.69
N HIS A 94 6.10 -9.70 -13.20
CA HIS A 94 5.30 -10.82 -13.74
C HIS A 94 3.84 -10.40 -13.84
N ASP A 95 3.16 -10.85 -14.90
CA ASP A 95 1.72 -10.69 -15.05
C ASP A 95 1.00 -11.83 -14.30
N GLU A 96 0.23 -11.47 -13.28
CA GLU A 96 -0.58 -12.41 -12.49
C GLU A 96 -2.02 -12.57 -13.02
N GLY A 97 -2.28 -12.13 -14.25
CA GLY A 97 -3.56 -12.34 -14.94
C GLY A 97 -4.70 -11.44 -14.48
N PHE A 98 -4.39 -10.25 -13.96
CA PHE A 98 -5.39 -9.28 -13.50
C PHE A 98 -6.36 -8.85 -14.62
N GLU A 99 -5.92 -8.80 -15.87
CA GLU A 99 -6.74 -8.44 -17.03
C GLU A 99 -8.02 -9.29 -17.14
N ALA A 100 -7.98 -10.56 -16.73
CA ALA A 100 -9.11 -11.48 -16.82
C ALA A 100 -10.28 -11.17 -15.86
N TRP A 101 -10.03 -10.39 -14.79
CA TRP A 101 -11.02 -10.14 -13.74
C TRP A 101 -11.09 -8.69 -13.25
N ARG A 102 -10.37 -7.78 -13.89
CA ARG A 102 -10.38 -6.35 -13.54
C ARG A 102 -11.72 -5.68 -13.81
N PRO A 103 -12.07 -4.62 -13.08
CA PRO A 103 -13.18 -3.76 -13.41
C PRO A 103 -12.96 -3.05 -14.76
N LYS A 104 -14.04 -2.61 -15.40
CA LYS A 104 -13.94 -1.74 -16.57
C LYS A 104 -13.33 -0.39 -16.18
N GLY A 105 -12.48 0.15 -17.03
CA GLY A 105 -11.84 1.44 -16.82
C GLY A 105 -10.55 1.59 -17.61
N PRO A 106 -9.95 2.78 -17.63
CA PRO A 106 -8.67 3.03 -18.29
C PRO A 106 -7.55 2.30 -17.53
N TYR A 107 -7.05 1.23 -18.15
CA TYR A 107 -6.03 0.36 -17.58
C TYR A 107 -5.01 -0.05 -18.63
N ARG A 108 -3.74 -0.04 -18.28
CA ARG A 108 -2.67 -0.68 -19.04
C ARG A 108 -1.72 -1.40 -18.10
N PHE A 109 -1.23 -2.55 -18.53
CA PHE A 109 -0.15 -3.27 -17.85
C PHE A 109 1.16 -3.04 -18.59
N VAL A 110 2.22 -2.80 -17.83
CA VAL A 110 3.59 -2.65 -18.34
C VAL A 110 4.47 -3.66 -17.61
N PRO A 111 4.97 -4.69 -18.31
CA PRO A 111 5.85 -5.66 -17.71
C PRO A 111 7.22 -5.04 -17.44
N GLY A 112 7.79 -5.36 -16.29
CA GLY A 112 9.18 -5.10 -15.99
C GLY A 112 10.08 -6.22 -16.49
N THR A 113 11.39 -6.02 -16.35
CA THR A 113 12.40 -6.99 -16.74
C THR A 113 13.08 -7.55 -15.50
N PRO A 114 13.03 -8.87 -15.23
CA PRO A 114 13.65 -9.44 -14.04
C PRO A 114 15.17 -9.23 -13.95
N SER A 115 15.85 -9.06 -15.09
CA SER A 115 17.29 -8.72 -15.13
C SER A 115 17.58 -7.24 -14.86
N ASP A 116 16.55 -6.37 -14.89
CA ASP A 116 16.60 -4.96 -14.52
C ASP A 116 15.31 -4.59 -13.79
N PRO A 117 15.20 -4.93 -12.50
CA PRO A 117 13.96 -4.72 -11.73
C PRO A 117 13.74 -3.26 -11.33
N VAL A 118 14.69 -2.38 -11.58
CA VAL A 118 14.68 -0.98 -11.15
C VAL A 118 14.14 -0.06 -12.23
N THR A 119 14.62 -0.21 -13.46
CA THR A 119 14.27 0.68 -14.56
C THR A 119 12.79 0.56 -14.94
N LEU A 120 12.07 1.66 -14.93
CA LEU A 120 10.69 1.72 -15.39
C LEU A 120 10.65 2.10 -16.87
N PRO A 121 10.13 1.23 -17.76
CA PRO A 121 9.99 1.53 -19.19
C PRO A 121 8.82 2.50 -19.44
N LEU A 122 8.83 3.61 -18.75
CA LEU A 122 7.78 4.62 -18.69
C LEU A 122 8.38 6.01 -18.91
N PRO A 123 7.66 6.94 -19.57
CA PRO A 123 8.16 8.29 -19.82
C PRO A 123 8.30 9.10 -18.53
N ASP A 124 9.16 10.10 -18.57
CA ASP A 124 9.31 11.08 -17.48
C ASP A 124 8.02 11.86 -17.25
N ALA A 125 7.78 12.29 -16.02
CA ALA A 125 6.68 13.19 -15.63
C ALA A 125 5.31 12.77 -16.20
N SER A 126 4.98 11.47 -16.14
CA SER A 126 3.77 10.89 -16.74
C SER A 126 2.64 10.69 -15.74
N PHE A 127 2.95 10.60 -14.45
CA PHE A 127 1.98 10.25 -13.43
C PHE A 127 1.76 11.35 -12.39
N ASP A 128 0.51 11.51 -11.99
CA ASP A 128 0.12 12.37 -10.87
C ASP A 128 0.42 11.72 -9.52
N ALA A 129 0.35 10.38 -9.48
CA ALA A 129 0.72 9.62 -8.31
C ALA A 129 1.34 8.26 -8.68
N VAL A 130 2.21 7.78 -7.78
CA VAL A 130 2.72 6.42 -7.76
C VAL A 130 2.30 5.78 -6.44
N ALA A 131 1.70 4.60 -6.50
CA ALA A 131 1.36 3.79 -5.34
C ALA A 131 2.32 2.58 -5.22
N SER A 132 2.75 2.29 -4.01
CA SER A 132 3.56 1.12 -3.63
C SER A 132 2.88 0.43 -2.45
N VAL A 133 2.31 -0.73 -2.66
CA VAL A 133 1.54 -1.45 -1.63
C VAL A 133 2.18 -2.82 -1.36
N GLY A 134 3.07 -2.87 -0.37
CA GLY A 134 3.80 -4.09 -0.05
C GLY A 134 4.88 -4.43 -1.11
N VAL A 135 5.69 -3.46 -1.55
CA VAL A 135 6.66 -3.64 -2.64
C VAL A 135 8.07 -3.17 -2.25
N LEU A 136 8.20 -1.99 -1.67
CA LEU A 136 9.51 -1.35 -1.43
C LEU A 136 10.44 -2.23 -0.56
N GLU A 137 9.88 -3.01 0.35
CA GLU A 137 10.59 -3.97 1.20
C GLU A 137 11.17 -5.16 0.45
N HIS A 138 10.62 -5.48 -0.73
CA HIS A 138 11.01 -6.62 -1.54
C HIS A 138 11.98 -6.26 -2.67
N VAL A 139 12.30 -4.98 -2.85
CA VAL A 139 13.17 -4.51 -3.95
C VAL A 139 14.52 -5.22 -3.96
N ARG A 140 15.15 -5.43 -2.81
CA ARG A 140 16.43 -6.14 -2.72
C ARG A 140 16.34 -7.63 -3.01
N GLU A 141 15.18 -8.22 -2.75
CA GLU A 141 14.94 -9.65 -3.03
C GLU A 141 14.91 -9.92 -4.54
N THR A 142 14.56 -8.90 -5.32
CA THR A 142 14.56 -8.96 -6.79
C THR A 142 15.87 -8.47 -7.42
N GLY A 143 16.88 -8.13 -6.61
CA GLY A 143 18.16 -7.62 -7.09
C GLY A 143 18.21 -6.11 -7.33
N GLY A 144 17.18 -5.38 -6.93
CA GLY A 144 17.14 -3.92 -6.98
C GLY A 144 17.72 -3.24 -5.74
N GLU A 145 17.61 -1.91 -5.70
CA GLU A 145 17.99 -1.05 -4.59
C GLU A 145 16.92 0.01 -4.37
N GLU A 146 16.50 0.25 -3.12
CA GLU A 146 15.42 1.18 -2.79
C GLU A 146 15.71 2.61 -3.29
N ALA A 147 16.96 3.08 -3.12
CA ALA A 147 17.34 4.41 -3.55
C ALA A 147 17.28 4.57 -5.08
N ALA A 148 17.64 3.52 -5.84
CA ALA A 148 17.54 3.52 -7.29
C ALA A 148 16.08 3.48 -7.74
N SER A 149 15.25 2.63 -7.11
CA SER A 149 13.82 2.55 -7.39
C SER A 149 13.10 3.86 -7.09
N LEU A 150 13.46 4.54 -5.98
CA LEU A 150 12.90 5.86 -5.66
C LEU A 150 13.28 6.94 -6.68
N ARG A 151 14.50 6.90 -7.25
CA ARG A 151 14.88 7.82 -8.35
C ARG A 151 14.03 7.61 -9.60
N GLU A 152 13.73 6.35 -9.96
CA GLU A 152 12.82 6.04 -11.06
C GLU A 152 11.39 6.49 -10.78
N ILE A 153 10.89 6.30 -9.56
CA ILE A 153 9.59 6.82 -9.12
C ILE A 153 9.56 8.35 -9.25
N VAL A 154 10.60 9.04 -8.82
CA VAL A 154 10.70 10.51 -8.97
C VAL A 154 10.74 10.92 -10.43
N ARG A 155 11.47 10.18 -11.29
CA ARG A 155 11.55 10.46 -12.72
C ARG A 155 10.17 10.43 -13.38
N VAL A 156 9.39 9.38 -13.11
CA VAL A 156 8.06 9.21 -13.73
C VAL A 156 6.96 10.09 -13.11
N LEU A 157 7.15 10.60 -11.89
CA LEU A 157 6.22 11.54 -11.26
C LEU A 157 6.30 12.92 -11.91
N ARG A 158 5.15 13.54 -12.13
CA ARG A 158 5.03 14.96 -12.47
C ARG A 158 5.55 15.84 -11.33
N PRO A 159 6.05 17.06 -11.60
CA PRO A 159 6.29 18.04 -10.54
C PRO A 159 5.04 18.24 -9.66
N GLY A 160 5.17 18.15 -8.34
CA GLY A 160 4.06 18.17 -7.39
C GLY A 160 3.33 16.84 -7.24
N GLY A 161 3.68 15.82 -8.02
CA GLY A 161 3.11 14.47 -7.94
C GLY A 161 3.44 13.75 -6.63
N LEU A 162 2.68 12.72 -6.30
CA LEU A 162 2.72 12.06 -4.99
C LEU A 162 3.20 10.62 -5.08
N PHE A 163 4.03 10.22 -4.14
CA PHE A 163 4.38 8.83 -3.89
C PHE A 163 3.68 8.36 -2.61
N VAL A 164 2.82 7.36 -2.72
CA VAL A 164 2.07 6.76 -1.61
C VAL A 164 2.60 5.35 -1.38
N CYS A 165 3.23 5.12 -0.23
CA CYS A 165 3.76 3.81 0.15
C CYS A 165 3.00 3.25 1.34
N TRP A 166 2.57 1.99 1.25
CA TRP A 166 1.75 1.30 2.23
C TRP A 166 2.28 -0.11 2.49
N HIS A 167 2.02 -0.66 3.66
CA HIS A 167 2.49 -1.97 4.12
C HIS A 167 4.01 -2.11 4.24
N LEU A 168 4.74 -1.01 4.44
CA LEU A 168 6.17 -1.07 4.65
C LEU A 168 6.48 -1.62 6.06
N PRO A 169 7.22 -2.75 6.21
CA PRO A 169 7.44 -3.38 7.50
C PRO A 169 8.21 -2.49 8.46
N ASN A 170 7.64 -2.27 9.65
CA ASN A 170 8.25 -1.47 10.68
C ASN A 170 9.34 -2.27 11.42
N ARG A 171 10.53 -1.69 11.55
CA ARG A 171 11.67 -2.30 12.25
C ARG A 171 11.34 -2.73 13.69
N TRP A 172 10.44 -2.01 14.36
CA TRP A 172 10.08 -2.22 15.75
C TRP A 172 8.79 -3.04 15.93
N SER A 173 8.30 -3.66 14.85
CA SER A 173 7.11 -4.49 14.90
C SER A 173 7.25 -5.65 15.90
N TRP A 174 6.32 -5.74 16.86
CA TRP A 174 6.29 -6.84 17.81
C TRP A 174 5.97 -8.18 17.14
N ILE A 175 5.14 -8.16 16.09
CA ILE A 175 4.77 -9.38 15.34
C ILE A 175 5.96 -9.92 14.56
N GLU A 176 6.69 -9.05 13.86
CA GLU A 176 7.91 -9.41 13.16
C GLU A 176 8.97 -9.96 14.13
N ALA A 177 9.10 -9.35 15.31
CA ALA A 177 10.03 -9.81 16.35
C ALA A 177 9.69 -11.21 16.89
N ILE A 178 8.41 -11.58 16.93
CA ILE A 178 7.97 -12.94 17.28
C ILE A 178 8.17 -13.89 16.10
N ALA A 179 7.76 -13.49 14.88
CA ALA A 179 7.86 -14.32 13.69
C ALA A 179 9.32 -14.73 13.40
N ASP A 180 10.26 -13.82 13.60
CA ASP A 180 11.70 -14.02 13.46
C ASP A 180 12.25 -15.17 14.37
N ARG A 181 11.59 -15.42 15.52
CA ARG A 181 11.95 -16.45 16.48
C ARG A 181 11.25 -17.78 16.29
N LEU A 182 10.25 -17.83 15.40
CA LEU A 182 9.43 -19.02 15.18
C LEU A 182 9.84 -19.73 13.88
N PRO A 183 10.25 -21.01 13.92
CA PRO A 183 10.62 -21.77 12.73
C PRO A 183 9.47 -21.81 11.70
N GLY A 184 9.80 -21.58 10.42
CA GLY A 184 8.84 -21.66 9.32
C GLY A 184 7.77 -20.57 9.30
N LYS A 185 7.91 -19.49 10.08
CA LYS A 185 7.08 -18.30 9.96
C LYS A 185 7.70 -17.32 8.98
N HIS A 186 6.85 -16.82 8.08
CA HIS A 186 7.25 -15.73 7.20
C HIS A 186 7.52 -14.47 8.03
N HIS A 187 8.65 -13.84 7.79
CA HIS A 187 9.02 -12.53 8.32
C HIS A 187 9.71 -11.74 7.21
N HIS A 188 9.66 -10.42 7.29
CA HIS A 188 10.32 -9.57 6.30
C HIS A 188 11.82 -9.47 6.62
N ALA A 189 12.66 -9.79 5.64
CA ALA A 189 14.11 -9.67 5.75
C ALA A 189 14.53 -8.20 5.91
N TYR A 190 13.81 -7.30 5.25
CA TYR A 190 14.08 -5.86 5.28
C TYR A 190 12.94 -5.14 5.98
N ARG A 191 13.28 -4.43 7.04
CA ARG A 191 12.36 -3.66 7.89
C ARG A 191 12.90 -2.25 8.06
N PHE A 192 12.02 -1.27 8.08
CA PHE A 192 12.40 0.14 8.02
C PHE A 192 12.11 0.87 9.32
N SER A 193 13.02 1.78 9.70
CA SER A 193 12.75 2.81 10.68
C SER A 193 12.30 4.10 10.01
N VAL A 194 11.67 5.00 10.77
CA VAL A 194 11.27 6.31 10.26
C VAL A 194 12.47 7.10 9.72
N SER A 195 13.60 7.06 10.43
CA SER A 195 14.82 7.75 10.00
C SER A 195 15.41 7.20 8.69
N GLN A 196 15.30 5.90 8.45
CA GLN A 196 15.71 5.30 7.18
C GLN A 196 14.80 5.75 6.03
N ILE A 197 13.48 5.82 6.27
CA ILE A 197 12.53 6.34 5.28
C ILE A 197 12.87 7.81 4.97
N ASP A 198 13.05 8.65 5.99
CA ASP A 198 13.39 10.06 5.81
C ASP A 198 14.69 10.24 5.01
N ALA A 199 15.71 9.43 5.32
CA ALA A 199 16.97 9.47 4.57
C ALA A 199 16.79 9.06 3.10
N LEU A 200 16.03 8.00 2.82
CA LEU A 200 15.73 7.54 1.46
C LEU A 200 14.95 8.58 0.66
N LEU A 201 13.91 9.17 1.26
CA LEU A 201 13.10 10.21 0.61
C LEU A 201 13.93 11.45 0.31
N THR A 202 14.72 11.92 1.28
CA THR A 202 15.61 13.08 1.11
C THR A 202 16.64 12.84 0.00
N ALA A 203 17.27 11.65 -0.01
CA ALA A 203 18.24 11.28 -1.04
C ALA A 203 17.62 11.18 -2.44
N ALA A 204 16.33 10.87 -2.55
CA ALA A 204 15.58 10.85 -3.80
C ALA A 204 15.00 12.22 -4.18
N GLY A 205 15.10 13.25 -3.34
CA GLY A 205 14.52 14.58 -3.57
C GLY A 205 12.99 14.61 -3.36
N LEU A 206 12.46 13.74 -2.51
CA LEU A 206 11.06 13.71 -2.12
C LEU A 206 10.85 14.37 -0.76
N GLU A 207 9.78 15.13 -0.62
CA GLU A 207 9.33 15.73 0.65
C GLU A 207 8.29 14.85 1.31
N ARG A 208 8.53 14.42 2.55
CA ARG A 208 7.54 13.64 3.30
C ARG A 208 6.38 14.52 3.75
N VAL A 209 5.16 14.19 3.29
CA VAL A 209 3.91 14.88 3.63
C VAL A 209 3.23 14.23 4.82
N LEU A 210 3.24 12.90 4.90
CA LEU A 210 2.62 12.12 5.97
C LEU A 210 3.46 10.90 6.29
N LEU A 211 3.44 10.49 7.57
CA LEU A 211 3.89 9.18 8.00
C LEU A 211 2.96 8.66 9.09
N ARG A 212 2.54 7.41 8.97
CA ARG A 212 1.72 6.71 9.96
C ARG A 212 2.34 5.35 10.31
N ARG A 213 2.18 4.94 11.57
CA ARG A 213 2.34 3.58 12.04
C ARG A 213 0.97 2.97 12.22
N TYR A 214 0.76 1.72 11.78
CA TYR A 214 -0.56 1.09 11.84
C TYR A 214 -0.47 -0.42 11.85
N GLY A 215 -1.60 -1.08 12.16
CA GLY A 215 -1.68 -2.53 12.20
C GLY A 215 -0.94 -3.09 13.41
N PHE A 216 -1.51 -2.97 14.60
CA PHE A 216 -0.96 -3.57 15.81
C PHE A 216 -1.33 -5.04 15.91
N LEU A 217 -2.56 -5.41 15.55
CA LEU A 217 -3.07 -6.78 15.65
C LEU A 217 -2.85 -7.59 14.36
N PRO A 218 -2.56 -8.91 14.48
CA PRO A 218 -2.34 -9.78 13.32
C PRO A 218 -3.64 -10.07 12.58
N ARG A 219 -3.80 -9.54 11.37
CA ARG A 219 -5.02 -9.73 10.55
C ARG A 219 -5.00 -10.99 9.70
N ASN A 220 -3.82 -11.44 9.27
CA ASN A 220 -3.68 -12.59 8.36
C ASN A 220 -4.07 -13.92 9.01
N LEU A 221 -4.17 -14.00 10.34
CA LEU A 221 -4.67 -15.19 11.05
C LEU A 221 -6.15 -15.50 10.74
N TRP A 222 -6.93 -14.48 10.41
CA TRP A 222 -8.37 -14.60 10.13
C TRP A 222 -8.69 -15.21 8.76
N GLY A 223 -7.71 -15.30 7.86
CA GLY A 223 -7.82 -16.06 6.61
C GLY A 223 -7.69 -17.57 6.80
N ARG A 224 -7.19 -18.02 7.98
CA ARG A 224 -6.94 -19.44 8.22
C ARG A 224 -8.17 -20.18 8.74
N SER A 225 -8.24 -21.48 8.41
CA SER A 225 -9.37 -22.40 8.44
C SER A 225 -10.46 -22.18 9.49
N PHE A 226 -10.16 -22.21 10.77
CA PHE A 226 -11.18 -22.17 11.84
C PHE A 226 -11.69 -20.75 12.17
N LEU A 227 -10.90 -19.70 11.92
CA LEU A 227 -11.31 -18.31 12.14
C LEU A 227 -11.99 -17.69 10.92
N ARG A 228 -11.84 -18.29 9.73
CA ARG A 228 -12.34 -17.73 8.46
C ARG A 228 -13.83 -17.41 8.49
N GLY A 229 -14.66 -18.31 9.01
CA GLY A 229 -16.10 -18.10 9.11
C GLY A 229 -16.49 -16.92 9.99
N LEU A 230 -15.81 -16.76 11.13
CA LEU A 230 -16.00 -15.64 12.04
C LEU A 230 -15.44 -14.34 11.44
N GLY A 231 -14.29 -14.42 10.76
CA GLY A 231 -13.64 -13.30 10.09
C GLY A 231 -14.43 -12.70 8.91
N GLN A 232 -15.50 -13.35 8.43
CA GLN A 232 -16.43 -12.80 7.43
C GLN A 232 -17.49 -11.88 8.03
N ARG A 233 -17.67 -11.86 9.35
CA ARG A 233 -18.72 -11.08 9.99
C ARG A 233 -18.29 -9.62 10.09
N ARG A 234 -19.08 -8.71 9.52
CA ARG A 234 -18.82 -7.25 9.58
C ARG A 234 -18.63 -6.73 10.99
N ALA A 235 -19.44 -7.22 11.94
CA ALA A 235 -19.32 -6.82 13.34
C ALA A 235 -17.95 -7.21 13.93
N VAL A 236 -17.45 -8.40 13.59
CA VAL A 236 -16.13 -8.88 14.03
C VAL A 236 -15.02 -8.03 13.40
N ALA A 237 -15.11 -7.74 12.10
CA ALA A 237 -14.12 -6.93 11.43
C ALA A 237 -14.05 -5.51 12.02
N ARG A 238 -15.21 -4.88 12.27
CA ARG A 238 -15.27 -3.54 12.90
C ARG A 238 -14.76 -3.54 14.34
N ALA A 239 -15.11 -4.57 15.14
CA ALA A 239 -14.61 -4.71 16.50
C ALA A 239 -13.08 -4.88 16.50
N TRP A 240 -12.55 -5.67 15.54
CA TRP A 240 -11.11 -5.84 15.36
C TRP A 240 -10.42 -4.54 14.97
N ASP A 241 -11.01 -3.76 14.05
CA ASP A 241 -10.51 -2.44 13.66
C ASP A 241 -10.45 -1.49 14.86
N ALA A 242 -11.54 -1.41 15.63
CA ALA A 242 -11.59 -0.53 16.81
C ALA A 242 -10.52 -0.90 17.84
N LEU A 243 -10.34 -2.19 18.12
CA LEU A 243 -9.30 -2.67 19.03
C LEU A 243 -7.89 -2.39 18.48
N ASP A 244 -7.69 -2.65 17.19
CA ASP A 244 -6.41 -2.41 16.51
C ASP A 244 -6.03 -0.92 16.54
N HIS A 245 -6.99 0.00 16.34
CA HIS A 245 -6.77 1.44 16.44
C HIS A 245 -6.39 1.87 17.86
N VAL A 246 -7.09 1.39 18.88
CA VAL A 246 -6.79 1.74 20.28
C VAL A 246 -5.39 1.26 20.67
N LEU A 247 -5.07 0.00 20.35
CA LEU A 247 -3.75 -0.57 20.64
C LEU A 247 -2.66 0.09 19.79
N GLY A 248 -2.95 0.35 18.53
CA GLY A 248 -2.03 1.05 17.62
C GLY A 248 -1.73 2.48 18.06
N TRP A 249 -2.70 3.17 18.67
CA TRP A 249 -2.46 4.49 19.28
C TRP A 249 -1.55 4.38 20.52
N GLY A 250 -1.87 3.47 21.45
CA GLY A 250 -1.10 3.31 22.69
C GLY A 250 0.29 2.74 22.49
N PHE A 251 0.48 1.87 21.48
CA PHE A 251 1.70 1.14 21.21
C PHE A 251 2.24 1.38 19.79
N SER A 252 2.12 2.59 19.29
CA SER A 252 2.37 2.94 17.87
C SER A 252 3.77 2.52 17.39
N ILE A 253 4.80 2.59 18.23
CA ILE A 253 6.17 2.19 17.90
C ILE A 253 6.22 0.71 17.48
N ALA A 254 5.41 -0.13 18.12
CA ALA A 254 5.39 -1.58 17.91
C ALA A 254 4.40 -2.04 16.83
N CYS A 255 3.68 -1.14 16.15
CA CYS A 255 2.82 -1.47 15.02
C CYS A 255 3.60 -2.21 13.92
N GLN A 256 2.90 -3.05 13.16
CA GLN A 256 3.49 -3.86 12.10
C GLN A 256 4.08 -3.03 10.96
N ASN A 257 3.33 -2.01 10.54
CA ASN A 257 3.56 -1.37 9.26
C ASN A 257 3.74 0.13 9.42
N LEU A 258 4.47 0.67 8.46
CA LEU A 258 4.58 2.09 8.17
C LEU A 258 3.82 2.39 6.87
N ALA A 259 3.20 3.55 6.82
CA ALA A 259 2.67 4.15 5.62
C ALA A 259 3.16 5.57 5.53
N PHE A 260 3.46 6.04 4.33
CA PHE A 260 3.82 7.43 4.12
C PHE A 260 3.28 7.95 2.78
N VAL A 261 3.13 9.26 2.74
CA VAL A 261 2.92 10.03 1.51
C VAL A 261 4.09 10.98 1.36
N ALA A 262 4.70 10.99 0.20
CA ALA A 262 5.79 11.92 -0.13
C ALA A 262 5.45 12.66 -1.43
N ARG A 263 5.98 13.87 -1.60
CA ARG A 263 5.72 14.74 -2.74
C ARG A 263 7.01 15.02 -3.49
N LYS A 264 6.96 14.92 -4.82
CA LYS A 264 7.98 15.51 -5.68
C LYS A 264 7.81 17.02 -5.66
N PRO A 265 8.83 17.81 -5.29
CA PRO A 265 8.75 19.26 -5.30
C PRO A 265 8.22 19.79 -6.64
N ARG A 266 7.45 20.87 -6.59
CA ARG A 266 7.19 21.64 -7.80
C ARG A 266 8.48 22.34 -8.16
N THR A 267 9.00 22.12 -9.35
CA THR A 267 9.99 23.03 -9.90
C THR A 267 9.25 24.32 -10.10
N ASP A 268 9.49 25.31 -9.23
CA ASP A 268 9.07 26.67 -9.51
C ASP A 268 9.72 27.02 -10.85
N ALA A 269 8.87 27.30 -11.84
CA ALA A 269 9.36 27.91 -13.06
C ALA A 269 9.98 29.25 -12.66
N PRO A 270 11.17 29.59 -13.16
CA PRO A 270 11.83 30.85 -12.87
C PRO A 270 10.96 32.04 -13.23
#